data_f60002e5abb7a4d539378919b825bd61
#
_entry.id   f60002e5abb7a4d539378919b825bd61
#
_cell.length_a   1.000
_cell.length_b   1.000
_cell.length_c   1.000
_cell.angle_alpha   90.00
_cell.angle_beta   90.00
_cell.angle_gamma   90.00
#
_symmetry.space_group_name_H-M   'P 1'
#
loop_
_entity.id
_entity.type
_entity.pdbx_description
1 polymer ?
#
loop_
_entity_poly.entity_id
_entity_poly.type
_entity_poly.pdbx_seq_one_letter_code
_entity_poly.pdbx_strand_id
1 'polypeptide(L)'
;MYQEELEIKKKREKIDRIINHTVMGEAYILSPALEWKKVVIKSFHKIHDGEWTVMQLVDHLEEIGIRFGQAKSLIQYPIRECLRYIAKVSNKTLRNI
;
A
#
# COMPACT_ATOMS: atom_id res chain seq x y z
N MET A 1 -2.91 16.59 -24.98
CA MET A 1 -2.92 15.14 -25.31
C MET A 1 -1.61 14.46 -24.99
N TYR A 2 -0.51 14.95 -25.51
CA TYR A 2 0.82 14.34 -25.27
C TYR A 2 1.22 14.34 -23.80
N GLN A 3 0.96 15.43 -23.07
CA GLN A 3 1.29 15.52 -21.65
C GLN A 3 0.42 14.60 -20.78
N GLU A 4 -0.84 14.44 -21.14
CA GLU A 4 -1.75 13.54 -20.42
C GLU A 4 -1.31 12.08 -20.56
N GLU A 5 -0.87 11.67 -21.74
CA GLU A 5 -0.35 10.32 -21.95
C GLU A 5 0.92 10.06 -21.15
N LEU A 6 1.81 11.06 -21.06
CA LEU A 6 3.03 10.96 -20.26
C LEU A 6 2.71 10.85 -18.75
N GLU A 7 1.73 11.61 -18.27
CA GLU A 7 1.32 11.56 -16.87
C GLU A 7 0.70 10.21 -16.52
N ILE A 8 -0.14 9.66 -17.38
CA ILE A 8 -0.73 8.33 -17.19
C ILE A 8 0.36 7.26 -17.17
N LYS A 9 1.31 7.34 -18.10
CA LYS A 9 2.44 6.41 -18.15
C LYS A 9 3.29 6.47 -16.89
N LYS A 10 3.60 7.67 -16.40
CA LYS A 10 4.37 7.85 -15.17
C LYS A 10 3.64 7.28 -13.96
N LYS A 11 2.33 7.45 -13.87
CA LYS A 11 1.50 6.88 -12.80
C LYS A 11 1.54 5.35 -12.84
N ARG A 12 1.42 4.75 -14.02
CA ARG A 12 1.49 3.29 -14.19
C ARG A 12 2.84 2.76 -13.77
N GLU A 13 3.92 3.40 -14.19
CA GLU A 13 5.28 3.00 -13.82
C GLU A 13 5.48 3.06 -12.30
N LYS A 14 4.96 4.09 -11.65
CA LYS A 14 5.03 4.25 -10.21
C LYS A 14 4.26 3.15 -9.49
N ILE A 15 3.03 2.86 -9.94
CA ILE A 15 2.20 1.80 -9.37
C ILE A 15 2.87 0.45 -9.55
N ASP A 16 3.39 0.15 -10.74
CA ASP A 16 4.09 -1.10 -11.03
C ASP A 16 5.33 -1.25 -10.15
N ARG A 17 6.07 -0.17 -9.93
CA ARG A 17 7.24 -0.19 -9.04
C ARG A 17 6.83 -0.55 -7.61
N ILE A 18 5.73 0.00 -7.12
CA ILE A 18 5.24 -0.29 -5.78
C ILE A 18 4.79 -1.75 -5.68
N ILE A 19 4.02 -2.23 -6.65
CA ILE A 19 3.51 -3.60 -6.66
C ILE A 19 4.64 -4.62 -6.72
N ASN A 20 5.66 -4.35 -7.53
CA ASN A 20 6.79 -5.26 -7.72
C ASN A 20 7.86 -5.17 -6.64
N HIS A 21 7.80 -4.17 -5.78
CA HIS A 21 8.75 -4.02 -4.69
C HIS A 21 8.35 -4.95 -3.53
N THR A 22 9.22 -5.90 -3.20
CA THR A 22 8.99 -6.82 -2.09
C THR A 22 9.27 -6.11 -0.77
N VAL A 23 8.30 -6.12 0.14
CA VAL A 23 8.45 -5.54 1.47
C VAL A 23 8.68 -6.62 2.52
N MET A 24 9.29 -6.23 3.64
CA MET A 24 9.51 -7.15 4.75
C MET A 24 8.16 -7.60 5.32
N GLY A 25 8.01 -8.91 5.51
CA GLY A 25 6.77 -9.48 6.03
C GLY A 25 5.69 -9.72 4.98
N GLU A 26 5.97 -9.49 3.70
CA GLU A 26 5.01 -9.66 2.61
C GLU A 26 4.41 -11.07 2.59
N ALA A 27 5.20 -12.09 2.96
CA ALA A 27 4.74 -13.47 3.02
C ALA A 27 3.65 -13.71 4.07
N TYR A 28 3.46 -12.80 5.02
CA TYR A 28 2.38 -12.89 6.01
C TYR A 28 1.00 -12.68 5.37
N ILE A 29 0.95 -12.09 4.18
CA ILE A 29 -0.29 -11.85 3.45
C ILE A 29 -0.39 -12.92 2.37
N LEU A 30 -1.43 -13.75 2.44
CA LEU A 30 -1.60 -14.89 1.54
C LEU A 30 -2.18 -14.48 0.18
N SER A 31 -2.95 -13.42 0.13
CA SER A 31 -3.48 -12.91 -1.13
C SER A 31 -2.35 -12.38 -2.01
N PRO A 32 -2.50 -12.44 -3.35
CA PRO A 32 -1.48 -11.93 -4.26
C PRO A 32 -1.15 -10.46 -4.01
N ALA A 33 0.13 -10.11 -4.18
CA ALA A 33 0.61 -8.73 -3.96
C ALA A 33 -0.17 -7.71 -4.80
N LEU A 34 -0.51 -8.07 -6.02
CA LEU A 34 -1.29 -7.21 -6.91
C LEU A 34 -2.63 -6.81 -6.28
N GLU A 35 -3.29 -7.73 -5.58
CA GLU A 35 -4.60 -7.46 -4.98
C GLU A 35 -4.49 -6.52 -3.78
N TRP A 36 -3.65 -6.87 -2.79
CA TRP A 36 -3.62 -6.08 -1.56
C TRP A 36 -2.84 -4.78 -1.71
N LYS A 37 -1.79 -4.75 -2.51
CA LYS A 37 -1.01 -3.51 -2.72
C LYS A 37 -1.81 -2.45 -3.45
N LYS A 38 -2.68 -2.83 -4.39
CA LYS A 38 -3.59 -1.89 -5.04
C LYS A 38 -4.48 -1.17 -4.03
N VAL A 39 -5.01 -1.91 -3.06
CA VAL A 39 -5.86 -1.33 -2.03
C VAL A 39 -5.05 -0.38 -1.13
N VAL A 40 -3.84 -0.77 -0.77
CA VAL A 40 -2.95 0.08 0.03
C VAL A 40 -2.63 1.38 -0.72
N ILE A 41 -2.34 1.29 -2.01
CA ILE A 41 -2.08 2.48 -2.84
C ILE A 41 -3.30 3.41 -2.85
N LYS A 42 -4.48 2.86 -3.07
CA LYS A 42 -5.72 3.66 -3.10
C LYS A 42 -6.05 4.29 -1.75
N SER A 43 -5.67 3.64 -0.66
CA SER A 43 -5.96 4.08 0.70
C SER A 43 -4.86 4.95 1.30
N PHE A 44 -3.75 5.12 0.59
CA PHE A 44 -2.59 5.85 1.09
C PHE A 44 -2.95 7.25 1.57
N HIS A 45 -3.78 7.97 0.83
CA HIS A 45 -4.17 9.34 1.19
C HIS A 45 -4.87 9.40 2.55
N LYS A 46 -5.64 8.38 2.91
CA LYS A 46 -6.33 8.33 4.20
C LYS A 46 -5.35 8.20 5.36
N ILE A 47 -4.26 7.46 5.17
CA ILE A 47 -3.19 7.35 6.16
C ILE A 47 -2.40 8.66 6.22
N HIS A 48 -2.05 9.20 5.06
CA HIS A 48 -1.28 10.45 4.96
C HIS A 48 -2.02 11.62 5.59
N ASP A 49 -3.33 11.70 5.38
CA ASP A 49 -4.17 12.78 5.91
C ASP A 49 -4.62 12.55 7.36
N GLY A 50 -4.25 11.42 7.95
CA GLY A 50 -4.58 11.11 9.34
C GLY A 50 -6.02 10.64 9.56
N GLU A 51 -6.74 10.33 8.49
CA GLU A 51 -8.13 9.82 8.59
C GLU A 51 -8.18 8.38 9.10
N TRP A 52 -7.19 7.57 8.73
CA TRP A 52 -7.09 6.17 9.15
C TRP A 52 -5.76 5.89 9.83
N THR A 53 -5.79 5.00 10.82
CA THR A 53 -4.58 4.38 11.35
C THR A 53 -4.19 3.20 10.47
N VAL A 54 -2.97 2.70 10.64
CA VAL A 54 -2.51 1.49 9.94
C VAL A 54 -3.42 0.30 10.26
N MET A 55 -3.84 0.15 11.52
CA MET A 55 -4.73 -0.95 11.92
C MET A 55 -6.11 -0.84 11.27
N GLN A 56 -6.62 0.36 11.08
CA GLN A 56 -7.89 0.54 10.34
C GLN A 56 -7.74 0.10 8.88
N LEU A 57 -6.59 0.33 8.27
CA LEU A 57 -6.32 -0.17 6.93
C LEU A 57 -6.23 -1.70 6.92
N VAL A 58 -5.58 -2.30 7.92
CA VAL A 58 -5.53 -3.76 8.07
C VAL A 58 -6.94 -4.34 8.19
N ASP A 59 -7.78 -3.72 9.03
CA ASP A 59 -9.18 -4.13 9.19
C ASP A 59 -9.95 -4.03 7.87
N HIS A 60 -9.74 -2.97 7.12
CA HIS A 60 -10.36 -2.78 5.82
C HIS A 60 -9.94 -3.86 4.83
N LEU A 61 -8.66 -4.22 4.80
CA LEU A 61 -8.16 -5.30 3.94
C LEU A 61 -8.84 -6.62 4.27
N GLU A 62 -8.98 -6.93 5.57
CA GLU A 62 -9.68 -8.14 5.99
C GLU A 62 -11.14 -8.14 5.53
N GLU A 63 -11.84 -7.02 5.70
CA GLU A 63 -13.25 -6.87 5.32
C GLU A 63 -13.48 -7.11 3.83
N ILE A 64 -12.55 -6.69 2.98
CA ILE A 64 -12.69 -6.87 1.53
C ILE A 64 -12.17 -8.22 1.04
N GLY A 65 -11.75 -9.10 1.94
CA GLY A 65 -11.40 -10.49 1.60
C GLY A 65 -9.93 -10.75 1.38
N ILE A 66 -9.03 -9.83 1.70
CA ILE A 66 -7.59 -10.11 1.68
C ILE A 66 -7.28 -11.12 2.78
N ARG A 67 -6.59 -12.21 2.41
CA ARG A 67 -6.31 -13.31 3.33
C ARG A 67 -4.96 -13.13 4.00
N PHE A 68 -4.95 -13.32 5.30
CA PHE A 68 -3.76 -13.21 6.13
C PHE A 68 -3.31 -14.59 6.63
N GLY A 69 -2.01 -14.81 6.63
CA GLY A 69 -1.40 -16.03 7.18
C GLY A 69 -0.91 -15.86 8.61
N GLN A 70 -1.10 -14.68 9.18
CA GLN A 70 -0.67 -14.33 10.53
C GLN A 70 -1.73 -13.47 11.21
N ALA A 71 -1.60 -13.26 12.53
CA ALA A 71 -2.47 -12.37 13.28
C ALA A 71 -2.37 -10.93 12.73
N LYS A 72 -3.47 -10.17 12.82
CA LYS A 72 -3.52 -8.80 12.33
C LYS A 72 -2.43 -7.90 12.91
N SER A 73 -2.02 -8.14 14.15
CA SER A 73 -0.93 -7.40 14.77
C SER A 73 0.39 -7.54 14.02
N LEU A 74 0.62 -8.69 13.36
CA LEU A 74 1.80 -8.91 12.51
C LEU A 74 1.62 -8.38 11.10
N ILE A 75 0.39 -8.35 10.59
CA ILE A 75 0.09 -7.84 9.25
C ILE A 75 0.41 -6.36 9.13
N GLN A 76 0.33 -5.60 10.22
CA GLN A 76 0.68 -4.18 10.18
C GLN A 76 2.11 -3.92 9.70
N TYR A 77 3.05 -4.85 9.90
CA TYR A 77 4.44 -4.66 9.47
C TYR A 77 4.59 -4.55 7.94
N PRO A 78 4.15 -5.52 7.14
CA PRO A 78 4.23 -5.36 5.68
C PRO A 78 3.39 -4.19 5.18
N ILE A 79 2.26 -3.87 5.81
CA ILE A 79 1.46 -2.72 5.42
C ILE A 79 2.22 -1.42 5.67
N ARG A 80 2.85 -1.27 6.83
CA ARG A 80 3.69 -0.10 7.13
C ARG A 80 4.83 0.05 6.14
N GLU A 81 5.52 -1.05 5.84
CA GLU A 81 6.63 -1.02 4.90
C GLU A 81 6.17 -0.62 3.49
N CYS A 82 5.01 -1.12 3.08
CA CYS A 82 4.41 -0.74 1.80
C CYS A 82 4.07 0.76 1.78
N LEU A 83 3.45 1.27 2.85
CA LEU A 83 3.11 2.70 2.97
C LEU A 83 4.36 3.58 2.94
N ARG A 84 5.43 3.18 3.64
CA ARG A 84 6.70 3.90 3.63
C ARG A 84 7.30 3.95 2.23
N TYR A 85 7.23 2.85 1.50
CA TYR A 85 7.73 2.80 0.13
C TYR A 85 6.91 3.69 -0.80
N ILE A 86 5.59 3.68 -0.66
CA ILE A 86 4.71 4.57 -1.42
C ILE A 86 5.07 6.04 -1.15
N ALA A 87 5.26 6.38 0.12
CA ALA A 87 5.65 7.73 0.52
C ALA A 87 6.97 8.15 -0.13
N LYS A 88 7.96 7.25 -0.11
CA LYS A 88 9.27 7.49 -0.71
C LYS A 88 9.16 7.72 -2.22
N VAL A 89 8.45 6.86 -2.92
CA VAL A 89 8.27 6.94 -4.38
C VAL A 89 7.47 8.19 -4.76
N SER A 90 6.56 8.61 -3.91
CA SER A 90 5.67 9.76 -4.14
C SER A 90 6.19 11.07 -3.57
N ASN A 91 7.39 11.06 -2.96
CA ASN A 91 7.97 12.24 -2.34
C ASN A 91 7.08 12.85 -1.25
N LYS A 92 6.43 12.01 -0.48
CA LYS A 92 5.54 12.42 0.60
C LYS A 92 6.09 11.96 1.94
N THR A 93 5.77 12.69 2.99
CA THR A 93 6.17 12.35 4.36
C THR A 93 5.01 11.68 5.07
N LEU A 94 5.27 10.54 5.73
CA LEU A 94 4.31 9.89 6.60
C LEU A 94 4.67 10.19 8.05
N ARG A 95 3.65 10.55 8.84
CA ARG A 95 3.77 10.74 10.27
C ARG A 95 3.07 9.59 10.99
N ASN A 96 3.60 9.21 12.16
CA ASN A 96 2.94 8.25 13.06
C ASN A 96 2.77 6.82 12.53
N ILE A 97 3.71 6.35 11.70
CA ILE A 97 3.70 4.93 11.32
C ILE A 97 5.05 4.28 11.55
#